data_e16bd0d90a9b22578b0f62f10325fa68
#
_entry.id   e16bd0d90a9b22578b0f62f10325fa68
#
_cell.length_a   1.000
_cell.length_b   1.000
_cell.length_c   1.000
_cell.angle_alpha   90.00
_cell.angle_beta   90.00
_cell.angle_gamma   90.00
#
_symmetry.space_group_name_H-M   'P 1'
#
loop_
_entity.id
_entity.type
_entity.pdbx_description
1 polymer ?
#
loop_
_entity_poly.entity_id
_entity_poly.type
_entity_poly.pdbx_seq_one_letter_code
_entity_poly.pdbx_strand_id
1 'polypeptide(L)'
;ISAALATEVKSFEADQLLLAGLIHDIGVIPILSYIDKTGMEIKDNQELDHVIRKLRSVVGDMVIKNWAFPEEMLQVIEGAENWRRDSGATLDFTDMIMLAHIYSMLHHKDIKNLPKIDQVPAFRKLFSDKEKLTPNFAVQILDNAQEEISAVKKLLGI
;
A
#
# COMPACT_ATOMS: atom_id res chain seq x y z
N ILE A 1 -1.97 -8.29 3.06
CA ILE A 1 -2.67 -7.35 3.98
C ILE A 1 -3.89 -6.74 3.29
N SER A 2 -3.78 -6.14 2.09
CA SER A 2 -4.91 -5.51 1.39
C SER A 2 -6.08 -6.47 1.13
N ALA A 3 -5.79 -7.70 0.67
CA ALA A 3 -6.81 -8.74 0.48
C ALA A 3 -7.46 -9.18 1.80
N ALA A 4 -6.67 -9.32 2.88
CA ALA A 4 -7.20 -9.63 4.21
C ALA A 4 -8.11 -8.51 4.76
N LEU A 5 -7.75 -7.23 4.50
CA LEU A 5 -8.65 -6.11 4.81
C LEU A 5 -9.98 -6.18 4.05
N ALA A 6 -9.99 -6.69 2.81
CA ALA A 6 -11.22 -6.83 2.02
C ALA A 6 -12.22 -7.79 2.68
N THR A 7 -11.77 -8.84 3.35
CA THR A 7 -12.66 -9.79 4.02
C THR A 7 -13.44 -9.16 5.17
N GLU A 8 -12.85 -8.14 5.79
CA GLU A 8 -13.46 -7.40 6.91
C GLU A 8 -14.33 -6.23 6.42
N VAL A 9 -13.93 -5.59 5.31
CA VAL A 9 -14.67 -4.48 4.70
C VAL A 9 -15.38 -4.99 3.44
N LYS A 10 -16.54 -5.59 3.62
CA LYS A 10 -17.32 -6.31 2.57
C LYS A 10 -17.68 -5.50 1.31
N SER A 11 -17.21 -4.27 1.19
CA SER A 11 -17.47 -3.39 0.05
C SER A 11 -16.46 -3.55 -1.09
N PHE A 12 -15.42 -4.38 -0.91
CA PHE A 12 -14.34 -4.55 -1.88
C PHE A 12 -14.10 -6.02 -2.22
N GLU A 13 -13.77 -6.29 -3.48
CA GLU A 13 -13.35 -7.61 -3.92
C GLU A 13 -11.87 -7.83 -3.55
N ALA A 14 -11.59 -8.97 -2.90
CA ALA A 14 -10.26 -9.26 -2.36
C ALA A 14 -9.17 -9.34 -3.43
N ASP A 15 -9.49 -9.88 -4.62
CA ASP A 15 -8.57 -9.98 -5.74
C ASP A 15 -8.24 -8.62 -6.36
N GLN A 16 -9.18 -7.69 -6.41
CA GLN A 16 -8.94 -6.32 -6.85
C GLN A 16 -8.04 -5.57 -5.87
N LEU A 17 -8.26 -5.72 -4.56
CA LEU A 17 -7.38 -5.13 -3.55
C LEU A 17 -6.00 -5.80 -3.51
N LEU A 18 -5.92 -7.10 -3.78
CA LEU A 18 -4.64 -7.78 -3.95
C LEU A 18 -3.86 -7.19 -5.12
N LEU A 19 -4.51 -7.02 -6.28
CA LEU A 19 -3.90 -6.42 -7.46
C LEU A 19 -3.45 -4.98 -7.18
N ALA A 20 -4.31 -4.15 -6.60
CA ALA A 20 -3.98 -2.78 -6.21
C ALA A 20 -2.77 -2.73 -5.26
N GLY A 21 -2.72 -3.67 -4.30
CA GLY A 21 -1.59 -3.81 -3.38
C GLY A 21 -0.29 -4.25 -4.05
N LEU A 22 -0.35 -5.04 -5.13
CA LEU A 22 0.84 -5.44 -5.90
C LEU A 22 1.39 -4.32 -6.78
N ILE A 23 0.52 -3.47 -7.31
CA ILE A 23 0.92 -2.44 -8.27
C ILE A 23 1.15 -1.06 -7.65
N HIS A 24 0.81 -0.83 -6.39
CA HIS A 24 0.91 0.51 -5.78
C HIS A 24 2.32 1.11 -5.86
N ASP A 25 3.35 0.27 -5.85
CA ASP A 25 4.76 0.64 -5.95
C ASP A 25 5.41 0.23 -7.29
N ILE A 26 4.61 -0.05 -8.33
CA ILE A 26 5.12 -0.56 -9.61
C ILE A 26 6.19 0.33 -10.24
N GLY A 27 6.16 1.63 -9.96
CA GLY A 27 7.17 2.59 -10.45
C GLY A 27 8.58 2.36 -9.89
N VAL A 28 8.73 1.64 -8.79
CA VAL A 28 10.05 1.34 -8.19
C VAL A 28 10.89 0.45 -9.11
N ILE A 29 10.25 -0.53 -9.77
CA ILE A 29 10.94 -1.51 -10.63
C ILE A 29 11.67 -0.84 -11.80
N PRO A 30 11.02 0.02 -12.62
CA PRO A 30 11.71 0.72 -13.69
C PRO A 30 12.80 1.68 -13.19
N ILE A 31 12.61 2.33 -12.05
CA ILE A 31 13.62 3.24 -11.45
C ILE A 31 14.88 2.45 -11.12
N LEU A 32 14.76 1.35 -10.37
CA LEU A 32 15.90 0.51 -10.01
C LEU A 32 16.58 -0.10 -11.26
N SER A 33 15.78 -0.56 -12.21
CA SER A 33 16.32 -1.08 -13.49
C SER A 33 17.08 -0.01 -14.27
N TYR A 34 16.63 1.24 -14.25
CA TYR A 34 17.32 2.35 -14.90
C TYR A 34 18.66 2.66 -14.22
N ILE A 35 18.66 2.76 -12.89
CA ILE A 35 19.89 2.99 -12.10
C ILE A 35 20.93 1.91 -12.41
N ASP A 36 20.52 0.64 -12.37
CA ASP A 36 21.38 -0.51 -12.65
C ASP A 36 21.96 -0.46 -14.08
N LYS A 37 21.11 -0.27 -15.09
CA LYS A 37 21.52 -0.26 -16.50
C LYS A 37 22.41 0.92 -16.89
N THR A 38 22.21 2.07 -16.26
CA THR A 38 22.99 3.28 -16.61
C THR A 38 24.26 3.42 -15.79
N GLY A 39 24.44 2.61 -14.75
CA GLY A 39 25.56 2.74 -13.82
C GLY A 39 25.51 4.06 -13.03
N MET A 40 24.29 4.63 -12.83
CA MET A 40 24.12 5.85 -12.06
C MET A 40 24.65 5.64 -10.64
N GLU A 41 25.60 6.46 -10.24
CA GLU A 41 26.14 6.41 -8.88
C GLU A 41 25.09 6.93 -7.88
N ILE A 42 24.72 6.07 -6.94
CA ILE A 42 23.91 6.38 -5.77
C ILE A 42 24.82 6.29 -4.55
N LYS A 43 24.97 7.38 -3.83
CA LYS A 43 25.95 7.48 -2.74
C LYS A 43 25.62 6.59 -1.53
N ASP A 44 24.34 6.51 -1.21
CA ASP A 44 23.85 5.75 -0.07
C ASP A 44 22.35 5.42 -0.21
N ASN A 45 21.84 4.65 0.76
CA ASN A 45 20.43 4.28 0.80
C ASN A 45 19.49 5.49 0.98
N GLN A 46 19.94 6.58 1.59
CA GLN A 46 19.09 7.77 1.78
C GLN A 46 18.87 8.51 0.47
N GLU A 47 19.89 8.58 -0.38
CA GLU A 47 19.76 9.14 -1.73
C GLU A 47 18.85 8.27 -2.59
N LEU A 48 19.00 6.94 -2.53
CA LEU A 48 18.13 6.01 -3.22
C LEU A 48 16.67 6.17 -2.80
N ASP A 49 16.39 6.19 -1.50
CA ASP A 49 15.06 6.39 -0.95
C ASP A 49 14.46 7.74 -1.38
N HIS A 50 15.29 8.77 -1.47
CA HIS A 50 14.84 10.08 -1.93
C HIS A 50 14.44 10.06 -3.41
N VAL A 51 15.24 9.42 -4.26
CA VAL A 51 14.93 9.25 -5.70
C VAL A 51 13.65 8.46 -5.87
N ILE A 52 13.53 7.32 -5.19
CA ILE A 52 12.33 6.48 -5.24
C ILE A 52 11.09 7.28 -4.82
N ARG A 53 11.12 7.93 -3.66
CA ARG A 53 9.98 8.73 -3.18
C ARG A 53 9.55 9.84 -4.14
N LYS A 54 10.49 10.45 -4.86
CA LYS A 54 10.17 11.50 -5.83
C LYS A 54 9.59 10.98 -7.14
N LEU A 55 10.04 9.83 -7.60
CA LEU A 55 9.79 9.38 -8.98
C LEU A 55 8.79 8.24 -9.07
N ARG A 56 8.60 7.42 -8.02
CA ARG A 56 7.81 6.19 -8.11
C ARG A 56 6.37 6.41 -8.57
N SER A 57 5.70 7.46 -8.07
CA SER A 57 4.32 7.76 -8.47
C SER A 57 4.25 8.16 -9.95
N VAL A 58 5.12 9.06 -10.39
CA VAL A 58 5.18 9.51 -11.79
C VAL A 58 5.51 8.36 -12.74
N VAL A 59 6.51 7.55 -12.40
CA VAL A 59 6.90 6.39 -13.21
C VAL A 59 5.83 5.31 -13.16
N GLY A 60 5.23 5.08 -12.00
CA GLY A 60 4.12 4.14 -11.84
C GLY A 60 2.90 4.53 -12.68
N ASP A 61 2.54 5.81 -12.69
CA ASP A 61 1.49 6.35 -13.54
C ASP A 61 1.74 6.06 -15.04
N MET A 62 2.98 6.27 -15.51
CA MET A 62 3.37 5.93 -16.87
C MET A 62 3.19 4.44 -17.18
N VAL A 63 3.58 3.56 -16.26
CA VAL A 63 3.44 2.11 -16.43
C VAL A 63 1.97 1.71 -16.52
N ILE A 64 1.15 2.18 -15.59
CA ILE A 64 -0.27 1.84 -15.49
C ILE A 64 -1.06 2.36 -16.69
N LYS A 65 -0.78 3.58 -17.14
CA LYS A 65 -1.38 4.14 -18.36
C LYS A 65 -1.00 3.34 -19.60
N ASN A 66 0.26 2.93 -19.72
CA ASN A 66 0.71 2.11 -20.83
C ASN A 66 0.07 0.71 -20.84
N TRP A 67 -0.28 0.19 -19.68
CA TRP A 67 -0.96 -1.10 -19.54
C TRP A 67 -2.49 -0.99 -19.62
N ALA A 68 -3.02 0.23 -19.80
CA ALA A 68 -4.45 0.52 -19.88
C ALA A 68 -5.27 0.02 -18.66
N PHE A 69 -4.69 0.14 -17.47
CA PHE A 69 -5.41 -0.15 -16.24
C PHE A 69 -6.52 0.88 -15.96
N PRO A 70 -7.56 0.52 -15.19
CA PRO A 70 -8.62 1.43 -14.80
C PRO A 70 -8.12 2.64 -13.99
N GLU A 71 -8.89 3.73 -14.02
CA GLU A 71 -8.57 5.00 -13.34
C GLU A 71 -8.39 4.83 -11.83
N GLU A 72 -9.13 3.92 -11.21
CA GLU A 72 -9.03 3.62 -9.78
C GLU A 72 -7.62 3.14 -9.40
N MET A 73 -6.94 2.42 -10.30
CA MET A 73 -5.57 1.97 -10.09
C MET A 73 -4.54 3.10 -10.19
N LEU A 74 -4.81 4.10 -11.05
CA LEU A 74 -4.00 5.32 -11.09
C LEU A 74 -4.09 6.09 -9.77
N GLN A 75 -5.30 6.25 -9.23
CA GLN A 75 -5.52 6.90 -7.95
C GLN A 75 -4.78 6.20 -6.79
N VAL A 76 -4.68 4.87 -6.82
CA VAL A 76 -3.90 4.12 -5.84
C VAL A 76 -2.41 4.49 -5.89
N ILE A 77 -1.82 4.54 -7.10
CA ILE A 77 -0.39 4.87 -7.27
C ILE A 77 -0.07 6.29 -6.80
N GLU A 78 -0.97 7.24 -7.08
CA GLU A 78 -0.80 8.63 -6.69
C GLU A 78 -1.05 8.87 -5.20
N GLY A 79 -1.98 8.10 -4.62
CA GLY A 79 -2.55 8.38 -3.31
C GLY A 79 -2.10 7.47 -2.15
N ALA A 80 -1.52 6.30 -2.41
CA ALA A 80 -1.24 5.28 -1.38
C ALA A 80 -0.35 5.75 -0.21
N GLU A 81 0.47 6.77 -0.41
CA GLU A 81 1.28 7.39 0.66
C GLU A 81 0.89 8.86 0.96
N ASN A 82 -0.18 9.35 0.36
CA ASN A 82 -0.72 10.64 0.74
C ASN A 82 -1.58 10.52 2.00
N TRP A 83 -0.93 10.39 3.15
CA TRP A 83 -1.58 10.15 4.46
C TRP A 83 -2.66 11.15 4.83
N ARG A 84 -2.69 12.32 4.19
CA ARG A 84 -3.70 13.37 4.42
C ARG A 84 -4.82 13.39 3.38
N ARG A 85 -4.80 12.44 2.43
CA ARG A 85 -5.85 12.31 1.44
C ARG A 85 -7.19 12.09 2.13
N ASP A 86 -8.20 12.82 1.69
CA ASP A 86 -9.59 12.65 2.10
C ASP A 86 -10.46 12.47 0.86
N SER A 87 -10.93 11.25 0.64
CA SER A 87 -11.78 10.88 -0.51
C SER A 87 -13.28 11.09 -0.24
N GLY A 88 -13.64 11.75 0.88
CA GLY A 88 -15.04 11.94 1.28
C GLY A 88 -15.49 10.98 2.38
N ALA A 89 -16.78 10.64 2.42
CA ALA A 89 -17.38 9.94 3.55
C ALA A 89 -17.11 8.44 3.59
N THR A 90 -16.84 7.79 2.44
CA THR A 90 -16.67 6.35 2.32
C THR A 90 -15.23 5.98 1.99
N LEU A 91 -14.83 4.76 2.39
CA LEU A 91 -13.56 4.19 1.97
C LEU A 91 -13.56 3.91 0.47
N ASP A 92 -12.43 4.18 -0.19
CA ASP A 92 -12.15 3.77 -1.56
C ASP A 92 -10.92 2.84 -1.65
N PHE A 93 -10.55 2.40 -2.87
CA PHE A 93 -9.39 1.52 -3.07
C PHE A 93 -8.09 2.11 -2.53
N THR A 94 -7.87 3.39 -2.75
CA THR A 94 -6.66 4.08 -2.27
C THR A 94 -6.60 4.11 -0.75
N ASP A 95 -7.73 4.37 -0.08
CA ASP A 95 -7.82 4.32 1.38
C ASP A 95 -7.47 2.93 1.91
N MET A 96 -7.97 1.86 1.26
CA MET A 96 -7.70 0.48 1.65
C MET A 96 -6.22 0.12 1.49
N ILE A 97 -5.58 0.53 0.40
CA ILE A 97 -4.14 0.31 0.19
C ILE A 97 -3.31 1.13 1.17
N MET A 98 -3.69 2.37 1.44
CA MET A 98 -3.06 3.21 2.47
C MET A 98 -3.10 2.55 3.85
N LEU A 99 -4.24 2.01 4.26
CA LEU A 99 -4.41 1.28 5.51
C LEU A 99 -3.51 0.03 5.53
N ALA A 100 -3.50 -0.76 4.44
CA ALA A 100 -2.65 -1.93 4.31
C ALA A 100 -1.16 -1.59 4.43
N HIS A 101 -0.75 -0.47 3.83
CA HIS A 101 0.63 0.02 3.90
C HIS A 101 1.01 0.41 5.33
N ILE A 102 0.17 1.17 6.03
CA ILE A 102 0.40 1.53 7.44
C ILE A 102 0.50 0.28 8.32
N TYR A 103 -0.36 -0.72 8.14
CA TYR A 103 -0.26 -1.99 8.86
C TYR A 103 1.04 -2.73 8.56
N SER A 104 1.49 -2.73 7.30
CA SER A 104 2.79 -3.30 6.91
C SER A 104 3.95 -2.61 7.64
N MET A 105 3.95 -1.26 7.67
CA MET A 105 4.97 -0.49 8.38
C MET A 105 4.99 -0.80 9.89
N LEU A 106 3.83 -0.90 10.52
CA LEU A 106 3.70 -1.28 11.93
C LEU A 106 4.28 -2.66 12.19
N HIS A 107 3.99 -3.63 11.31
CA HIS A 107 4.49 -4.99 11.42
C HIS A 107 6.03 -5.05 11.32
N HIS A 108 6.60 -4.33 10.38
CA HIS A 108 8.05 -4.24 10.17
C HIS A 108 8.77 -3.30 11.14
N LYS A 109 8.04 -2.71 12.10
CA LYS A 109 8.55 -1.75 13.09
C LYS A 109 9.21 -0.51 12.46
N ASP A 110 8.81 -0.15 11.25
CA ASP A 110 9.23 1.09 10.60
C ASP A 110 8.45 2.29 11.14
N ILE A 111 8.65 2.56 12.44
CA ILE A 111 7.91 3.57 13.19
C ILE A 111 8.34 4.99 12.78
N LYS A 112 9.53 5.16 12.21
CA LYS A 112 10.09 6.49 11.89
C LYS A 112 9.29 7.22 10.80
N ASN A 113 8.75 6.47 9.86
CA ASN A 113 8.00 7.00 8.72
C ASN A 113 6.48 6.90 8.91
N LEU A 114 6.04 6.38 10.05
CA LEU A 114 4.63 6.17 10.32
C LEU A 114 3.90 7.52 10.51
N PRO A 115 2.78 7.75 9.80
CA PRO A 115 1.95 8.92 10.05
C PRO A 115 1.28 8.82 11.44
N LYS A 116 0.87 9.95 11.98
CA LYS A 116 0.00 9.96 13.17
C LYS A 116 -1.37 9.40 12.76
N ILE A 117 -1.71 8.21 13.26
CA ILE A 117 -2.88 7.44 12.84
C ILE A 117 -4.18 8.22 13.00
N ASP A 118 -4.30 9.01 14.07
CA ASP A 118 -5.45 9.90 14.34
C ASP A 118 -5.62 11.03 13.29
N GLN A 119 -4.59 11.32 12.52
CA GLN A 119 -4.58 12.33 11.46
C GLN A 119 -4.83 11.75 10.06
N VAL A 120 -4.90 10.43 9.91
CA VAL A 120 -5.16 9.77 8.63
C VAL A 120 -6.66 9.62 8.40
N PRO A 121 -7.26 10.31 7.40
CA PRO A 121 -8.69 10.25 7.16
C PRO A 121 -9.22 8.83 6.91
N ALA A 122 -8.47 7.98 6.21
CA ALA A 122 -8.82 6.60 5.94
C ALA A 122 -9.10 5.80 7.24
N PHE A 123 -8.31 6.01 8.30
CA PHE A 123 -8.58 5.42 9.60
C PHE A 123 -9.89 5.91 10.19
N ARG A 124 -10.17 7.22 10.14
CA ARG A 124 -11.43 7.76 10.66
C ARG A 124 -12.65 7.18 9.96
N LYS A 125 -12.56 6.91 8.66
CA LYS A 125 -13.64 6.28 7.88
C LYS A 125 -13.83 4.83 8.28
N LEU A 126 -12.75 4.06 8.42
CA LEU A 126 -12.79 2.69 8.91
C LEU A 126 -13.40 2.62 10.32
N PHE A 127 -13.11 3.60 11.17
CA PHE A 127 -13.51 3.67 12.58
C PHE A 127 -14.85 4.36 12.82
N SER A 128 -15.49 4.95 11.81
CA SER A 128 -16.82 5.53 11.97
C SER A 128 -17.90 4.48 12.31
N ASP A 129 -17.65 3.22 11.97
CA ASP A 129 -18.47 2.07 12.38
C ASP A 129 -17.97 1.53 13.73
N LYS A 130 -18.27 2.28 14.80
CA LYS A 130 -17.71 2.11 16.16
C LYS A 130 -17.94 0.75 16.81
N GLU A 131 -18.83 -0.09 16.30
CA GLU A 131 -19.13 -1.40 16.89
C GLU A 131 -18.13 -2.51 16.50
N LYS A 132 -17.30 -2.29 15.48
CA LYS A 132 -16.41 -3.33 14.93
C LYS A 132 -14.94 -3.21 15.33
N LEU A 133 -14.57 -2.18 16.10
CA LEU A 133 -13.17 -1.85 16.33
C LEU A 133 -12.73 -2.10 17.76
N THR A 134 -12.37 -3.34 17.96
CA THR A 134 -11.54 -3.70 19.11
C THR A 134 -10.04 -3.54 18.76
N PRO A 135 -9.17 -3.26 19.75
CA PRO A 135 -7.72 -3.34 19.55
C PRO A 135 -7.27 -4.67 18.93
N ASN A 136 -8.05 -5.74 19.11
CA ASN A 136 -7.82 -7.06 18.54
C ASN A 136 -8.07 -7.12 17.02
N PHE A 137 -8.85 -6.20 16.44
CA PHE A 137 -9.14 -6.20 15.00
C PHE A 137 -7.88 -5.98 14.16
N ALA A 138 -7.06 -4.98 14.53
CA ALA A 138 -5.79 -4.75 13.85
C ALA A 138 -4.83 -5.96 13.98
N VAL A 139 -4.82 -6.60 15.15
CA VAL A 139 -4.03 -7.82 15.40
C VAL A 139 -4.56 -8.98 14.56
N GLN A 140 -5.87 -9.20 14.50
CA GLN A 140 -6.47 -10.26 13.68
C GLN A 140 -6.18 -10.11 12.18
N ILE A 141 -6.27 -8.88 11.65
CA ILE A 141 -5.92 -8.63 10.24
C ILE A 141 -4.45 -8.97 9.98
N LEU A 142 -3.55 -8.58 10.88
CA LEU A 142 -2.13 -8.89 10.74
C LEU A 142 -1.86 -10.40 10.85
N ASP A 143 -2.52 -11.09 11.77
CA ASP A 143 -2.38 -12.54 11.94
C ASP A 143 -2.90 -13.29 10.72
N ASN A 144 -4.09 -12.94 10.22
CA ASN A 144 -4.66 -13.53 8.99
C ASN A 144 -3.75 -13.26 7.78
N ALA A 145 -3.25 -12.03 7.64
CA ALA A 145 -2.32 -11.69 6.56
C ALA A 145 -1.00 -12.47 6.64
N GLN A 146 -0.50 -12.76 7.84
CA GLN A 146 0.70 -13.58 8.03
C GLN A 146 0.49 -15.03 7.63
N GLU A 147 -0.66 -15.60 7.94
CA GLU A 147 -1.01 -16.95 7.52
C GLU A 147 -1.07 -17.05 5.99
N GLU A 148 -1.73 -16.10 5.31
CA GLU A 148 -1.79 -16.03 3.85
C GLU A 148 -0.39 -15.85 3.22
N ILE A 149 0.42 -14.93 3.74
CA ILE A 149 1.81 -14.71 3.27
C ILE A 149 2.64 -15.98 3.46
N SER A 150 2.51 -16.65 4.60
CA SER A 150 3.22 -17.89 4.88
C SER A 150 2.81 -19.03 3.96
N ALA A 151 1.51 -19.12 3.62
CA ALA A 151 1.00 -20.08 2.65
C ALA A 151 1.56 -19.82 1.24
N VAL A 152 1.60 -18.56 0.80
CA VAL A 152 2.16 -18.16 -0.51
C VAL A 152 3.67 -18.42 -0.55
N LYS A 153 4.43 -18.06 0.49
CA LYS A 153 5.87 -18.36 0.58
C LYS A 153 6.14 -19.86 0.47
N LYS A 154 5.36 -20.67 1.18
CA LYS A 154 5.47 -22.13 1.11
C LYS A 154 5.18 -22.68 -0.29
N LEU A 155 4.22 -22.10 -1.00
CA LEU A 155 3.90 -22.47 -2.40
C LEU A 155 5.03 -22.08 -3.37
N LEU A 156 5.70 -20.96 -3.11
CA LEU A 156 6.80 -20.45 -3.94
C LEU A 156 8.15 -21.06 -3.57
N GLY A 157 8.25 -21.83 -2.48
CA GLY A 157 9.49 -22.44 -2.03
C GLY A 157 10.52 -21.45 -1.45
N ILE A 158 10.07 -20.32 -0.92
CA ILE A 158 10.89 -19.26 -0.33
C ILE A 158 10.57 -19.04 1.15
#